data_2d88bb8211deb4941e0b739bfe9750db
#
_entry.id   2d88bb8211deb4941e0b739bfe9750db
#
_cell.length_a   1.000
_cell.length_b   1.000
_cell.length_c   1.000
_cell.angle_alpha   90.00
_cell.angle_beta   90.00
_cell.angle_gamma   90.00
#
_symmetry.space_group_name_H-M   'P 1'
#
loop_
_entity.id
_entity.type
_entity.pdbx_description
1 polymer ?
#
loop_
_entity_poly.entity_id
_entity_poly.type
_entity_poly.pdbx_seq_one_letter_code
_entity_poly.pdbx_strand_id
1 'polypeptide(L)'
;MNQSLIVDKQPYPSPNPKVRLYLITYLSDGYHVKGFLAEPRAAGEYDGFLYLRGGIKNVGMVRAARIAQFASEGFIVFAPFYRGNRGGEGNEDFGGDDRNDAFTGFEVLSNYPNVKQNRVHIFGFSRGGIMALFTGIQFPQAASVVTWGGVSDVALTYVEREDMRRMMKRVIGGTPKTALEKYQHRTPLYELEALKPPVLIIHGERDDNVSVEHAKRLEERLISLDKTVETWYFSDLTHYFPPHINREIVHNLCNWMKNQGNNI
;
A
#
# COMPACT_ATOMS: atom_id res chain seq x y z
N MET A 1 3.80 7.85 28.21
CA MET A 1 2.83 8.61 27.40
C MET A 1 3.23 8.41 25.95
N ASN A 2 2.46 7.62 25.16
CA ASN A 2 2.72 7.52 23.74
C ASN A 2 2.48 8.89 23.10
N GLN A 3 3.54 9.53 22.61
CA GLN A 3 3.42 10.75 21.82
C GLN A 3 2.59 10.40 20.57
N SER A 4 1.54 11.16 20.31
CA SER A 4 0.72 10.98 19.10
C SER A 4 1.62 11.16 17.88
N LEU A 5 1.68 10.15 17.00
CA LEU A 5 2.41 10.24 15.73
C LEU A 5 1.78 11.30 14.81
N ILE A 6 0.48 11.60 14.98
CA ILE A 6 -0.21 12.66 14.24
C ILE A 6 0.11 14.01 14.91
N VAL A 7 0.73 14.90 14.13
CA VAL A 7 1.14 16.25 14.54
C VAL A 7 0.05 17.28 14.24
N ASP A 8 -0.68 17.09 13.12
CA ASP A 8 -1.76 17.98 12.68
C ASP A 8 -2.86 17.19 11.98
N LYS A 9 -4.11 17.59 12.20
CA LYS A 9 -5.29 16.96 11.59
C LYS A 9 -6.31 18.04 11.20
N GLN A 10 -6.45 18.27 9.89
CA GLN A 10 -7.34 19.30 9.33
C GLN A 10 -8.50 18.66 8.57
N PRO A 11 -9.75 19.11 8.75
CA PRO A 11 -10.87 18.66 7.94
C PRO A 11 -10.59 18.90 6.45
N TYR A 12 -10.97 17.94 5.62
CA TYR A 12 -10.86 18.03 4.17
C TYR A 12 -12.22 17.71 3.51
N PRO A 13 -12.60 18.39 2.42
CA PRO A 13 -13.86 18.11 1.74
C PRO A 13 -13.99 16.65 1.33
N SER A 14 -15.04 15.99 1.82
CA SER A 14 -15.32 14.58 1.49
C SER A 14 -16.28 14.49 0.31
N PRO A 15 -15.97 13.68 -0.73
CA PRO A 15 -16.91 13.44 -1.83
C PRO A 15 -18.05 12.48 -1.45
N ASN A 16 -18.02 11.88 -0.27
CA ASN A 16 -19.05 11.00 0.25
C ASN A 16 -19.61 11.55 1.58
N PRO A 17 -20.93 11.89 1.66
CA PRO A 17 -21.51 12.47 2.86
C PRO A 17 -21.50 11.53 4.08
N LYS A 18 -21.34 10.23 3.89
CA LYS A 18 -21.23 9.23 4.97
C LYS A 18 -19.80 9.08 5.52
N VAL A 19 -18.81 9.79 4.95
CA VAL A 19 -17.41 9.70 5.31
C VAL A 19 -16.88 11.08 5.74
N ARG A 20 -16.14 11.13 6.85
CA ARG A 20 -15.30 12.28 7.21
C ARG A 20 -13.93 12.07 6.61
N LEU A 21 -13.36 13.11 6.01
CA LEU A 21 -12.04 13.09 5.42
C LEU A 21 -11.17 14.17 6.06
N TYR A 22 -9.91 13.85 6.31
CA TYR A 22 -8.94 14.74 6.91
C TYR A 22 -7.62 14.70 6.12
N LEU A 23 -6.98 15.85 6.04
CA LEU A 23 -5.56 15.95 5.73
C LEU A 23 -4.81 15.88 7.06
N ILE A 24 -3.91 14.93 7.21
CA ILE A 24 -3.07 14.83 8.40
C ILE A 24 -1.61 15.06 8.09
N THR A 25 -0.88 15.54 9.08
CA THR A 25 0.58 15.55 9.11
C THR A 25 1.01 14.61 10.23
N TYR A 26 1.94 13.72 9.93
CA TYR A 26 2.49 12.78 10.91
C TYR A 26 4.02 12.77 10.83
N LEU A 27 4.68 12.37 11.91
CA LEU A 27 6.12 12.34 12.00
C LEU A 27 6.64 10.95 11.60
N SER A 28 7.49 10.87 10.58
CA SER A 28 8.14 9.66 10.09
C SER A 28 9.62 9.94 9.86
N ASP A 29 10.52 9.20 10.50
CA ASP A 29 11.98 9.39 10.43
C ASP A 29 12.44 10.85 10.64
N GLY A 30 11.74 11.60 11.49
CA GLY A 30 12.01 13.01 11.72
C GLY A 30 11.45 13.97 10.65
N TYR A 31 10.79 13.47 9.61
CA TYR A 31 10.11 14.26 8.58
C TYR A 31 8.63 14.45 8.89
N HIS A 32 8.11 15.64 8.61
CA HIS A 32 6.67 15.88 8.56
C HIS A 32 6.11 15.37 7.24
N VAL A 33 5.47 14.21 7.28
CA VAL A 33 4.84 13.57 6.12
C VAL A 33 3.35 13.79 6.16
N LYS A 34 2.72 13.94 4.99
CA LYS A 34 1.28 14.17 4.88
C LYS A 34 0.54 12.96 4.32
N GLY A 35 -0.75 12.87 4.66
CA GLY A 35 -1.62 11.81 4.15
C GLY A 35 -3.10 12.16 4.30
N PHE A 36 -3.96 11.39 3.64
CA PHE A 36 -5.40 11.43 3.90
C PHE A 36 -5.79 10.38 4.93
N LEU A 37 -6.65 10.80 5.87
CA LEU A 37 -7.35 9.92 6.78
C LEU A 37 -8.85 10.03 6.51
N ALA A 38 -9.52 8.90 6.31
CA ALA A 38 -10.97 8.86 6.11
C ALA A 38 -11.60 7.91 7.12
N GLU A 39 -12.71 8.33 7.71
CA GLU A 39 -13.46 7.53 8.68
C GLU A 39 -14.96 7.56 8.40
N PRO A 40 -15.70 6.47 8.64
CA PRO A 40 -17.16 6.50 8.59
C PRO A 40 -17.72 7.53 9.57
N ARG A 41 -18.85 8.19 9.22
CA ARG A 41 -19.53 9.11 10.15
C ARG A 41 -20.32 8.37 11.23
N ALA A 42 -20.74 7.15 10.95
CA ALA A 42 -21.43 6.33 11.94
C ALA A 42 -20.50 6.03 13.12
N ALA A 43 -21.05 6.00 14.32
CA ALA A 43 -20.30 5.57 15.50
C ALA A 43 -20.05 4.05 15.43
N GLY A 44 -18.87 3.62 15.90
CA GLY A 44 -18.50 2.22 15.93
C GLY A 44 -16.99 2.02 15.94
N GLU A 45 -16.59 0.77 16.06
CA GLU A 45 -15.21 0.32 15.86
C GLU A 45 -15.07 -0.31 14.47
N TYR A 46 -14.00 -0.01 13.80
CA TYR A 46 -13.75 -0.39 12.40
C TYR A 46 -12.40 -1.06 12.25
N ASP A 47 -12.28 -1.88 11.24
CA ASP A 47 -10.96 -2.35 10.81
C ASP A 47 -10.19 -1.18 10.19
N GLY A 48 -8.87 -1.15 10.39
CA GLY A 48 -7.98 -0.19 9.74
C GLY A 48 -7.63 -0.63 8.32
N PHE A 49 -7.51 0.31 7.40
CA PHE A 49 -7.11 0.08 6.02
C PHE A 49 -5.96 1.03 5.65
N LEU A 50 -4.74 0.51 5.57
CA LEU A 50 -3.59 1.28 5.11
C LEU A 50 -3.51 1.22 3.58
N TYR A 51 -3.76 2.35 2.92
CA TYR A 51 -3.71 2.46 1.46
C TYR A 51 -2.35 2.98 1.00
N LEU A 52 -1.56 2.14 0.36
CA LEU A 52 -0.23 2.47 -0.14
C LEU A 52 -0.28 2.66 -1.66
N ARG A 53 -0.05 3.92 -2.08
CA ARG A 53 -0.17 4.34 -3.47
C ARG A 53 0.98 3.85 -4.35
N GLY A 54 0.72 3.81 -5.65
CA GLY A 54 1.74 3.64 -6.68
C GLY A 54 2.42 4.94 -7.11
N GLY A 55 3.17 4.87 -8.20
CA GLY A 55 3.89 5.99 -8.80
C GLY A 55 4.98 6.58 -7.91
N ILE A 56 5.52 7.72 -8.29
CA ILE A 56 6.50 8.50 -7.53
C ILE A 56 6.24 9.99 -7.74
N LYS A 57 6.49 10.81 -6.75
CA LYS A 57 6.21 12.26 -6.77
C LYS A 57 4.75 12.52 -7.14
N ASN A 58 4.51 13.35 -8.15
CA ASN A 58 3.16 13.72 -8.58
C ASN A 58 2.41 12.63 -9.36
N VAL A 59 3.05 11.51 -9.71
CA VAL A 59 2.43 10.39 -10.41
C VAL A 59 1.74 9.47 -9.39
N GLY A 60 0.50 9.05 -9.68
CA GLY A 60 -0.25 8.11 -8.83
C GLY A 60 -0.68 8.68 -7.48
N MET A 61 -0.82 10.00 -7.36
CA MET A 61 -1.22 10.66 -6.11
C MET A 61 -2.57 10.15 -5.59
N VAL A 62 -2.67 10.01 -4.28
CA VAL A 62 -3.89 9.59 -3.59
C VAL A 62 -5.04 10.55 -3.91
N ARG A 63 -6.17 10.00 -4.33
CA ARG A 63 -7.40 10.75 -4.62
C ARG A 63 -8.37 10.63 -3.47
N ALA A 64 -8.94 11.76 -3.01
CA ALA A 64 -9.93 11.80 -1.93
C ALA A 64 -11.12 10.84 -2.18
N ALA A 65 -11.60 10.77 -3.43
CA ALA A 65 -12.69 9.86 -3.80
C ALA A 65 -12.33 8.38 -3.62
N ARG A 66 -11.07 8.00 -3.90
CA ARG A 66 -10.61 6.63 -3.72
C ARG A 66 -10.59 6.23 -2.25
N ILE A 67 -10.11 7.12 -1.39
CA ILE A 67 -10.03 6.87 0.05
C ILE A 67 -11.42 6.84 0.68
N ALA A 68 -12.31 7.75 0.26
CA ALA A 68 -13.71 7.76 0.70
C ALA A 68 -14.47 6.50 0.24
N GLN A 69 -14.11 5.91 -0.92
CA GLN A 69 -14.67 4.66 -1.39
C GLN A 69 -14.38 3.51 -0.40
N PHE A 70 -13.13 3.31 -0.01
CA PHE A 70 -12.76 2.27 0.97
C PHE A 70 -13.36 2.55 2.36
N ALA A 71 -13.42 3.80 2.79
CA ALA A 71 -14.05 4.14 4.06
C ALA A 71 -15.56 3.87 4.04
N SER A 72 -16.23 4.00 2.88
CA SER A 72 -17.66 3.65 2.75
C SER A 72 -17.93 2.14 2.81
N GLU A 73 -16.90 1.31 2.61
CA GLU A 73 -16.97 -0.14 2.86
C GLU A 73 -16.83 -0.50 4.35
N GLY A 74 -16.70 0.49 5.25
CA GLY A 74 -16.66 0.28 6.70
C GLY A 74 -15.26 0.09 7.26
N PHE A 75 -14.30 0.86 6.77
CA PHE A 75 -12.93 0.94 7.29
C PHE A 75 -12.57 2.34 7.74
N ILE A 76 -11.65 2.45 8.70
CA ILE A 76 -10.88 3.67 8.90
C ILE A 76 -9.66 3.56 7.99
N VAL A 77 -9.54 4.48 7.03
CA VAL A 77 -8.54 4.41 5.96
C VAL A 77 -7.48 5.47 6.17
N PHE A 78 -6.22 5.08 6.17
CA PHE A 78 -5.10 6.00 6.11
C PHE A 78 -4.30 5.80 4.83
N ALA A 79 -3.98 6.89 4.14
CA ALA A 79 -3.26 6.89 2.87
C ALA A 79 -2.12 7.93 2.91
N PRO A 80 -0.90 7.51 3.27
CA PRO A 80 0.27 8.39 3.22
C PRO A 80 0.55 8.84 1.79
N PHE A 81 0.97 10.12 1.66
CA PHE A 81 1.45 10.65 0.38
C PHE A 81 2.90 10.29 0.11
N TYR A 82 3.58 9.75 1.13
CA TYR A 82 5.02 9.60 1.30
C TYR A 82 5.77 10.95 1.35
N ARG A 83 6.97 10.91 1.91
CA ARG A 83 7.85 12.08 2.09
C ARG A 83 8.05 12.86 0.80
N GLY A 84 8.19 14.20 0.91
CA GLY A 84 8.38 15.09 -0.23
C GLY A 84 7.14 15.39 -1.07
N ASN A 85 5.95 14.93 -0.67
CA ASN A 85 4.73 15.15 -1.44
C ASN A 85 3.75 16.08 -0.72
N ARG A 86 3.04 16.94 -1.52
CA ARG A 86 1.99 17.86 -1.08
C ARG A 86 2.38 18.71 0.15
N GLY A 87 3.60 19.22 0.14
CA GLY A 87 4.14 20.05 1.23
C GLY A 87 4.63 19.24 2.44
N GLY A 88 4.81 17.94 2.30
CA GLY A 88 5.61 17.13 3.22
C GLY A 88 7.11 17.29 2.98
N GLU A 89 7.91 16.97 3.97
CA GLU A 89 9.37 17.04 3.96
C GLU A 89 10.02 15.79 3.36
N GLY A 90 11.32 15.85 3.04
CA GLY A 90 12.10 14.74 2.51
C GLY A 90 11.90 14.47 1.03
N ASN A 91 12.33 13.30 0.57
CA ASN A 91 12.19 12.86 -0.82
C ASN A 91 11.92 11.36 -0.89
N GLU A 92 11.03 10.94 -1.79
CA GLU A 92 10.82 9.53 -2.11
C GLU A 92 12.05 8.93 -2.80
N ASP A 93 12.33 7.67 -2.50
CA ASP A 93 13.46 6.92 -3.06
C ASP A 93 13.08 5.53 -3.62
N PHE A 94 11.81 5.35 -3.94
CA PHE A 94 11.28 4.16 -4.63
C PHE A 94 11.38 2.86 -3.81
N GLY A 95 10.92 2.87 -2.57
CA GLY A 95 10.88 1.69 -1.69
C GLY A 95 12.17 1.43 -0.92
N GLY A 96 13.03 2.43 -0.81
CA GLY A 96 14.13 2.47 0.14
C GLY A 96 13.67 3.01 1.50
N ASP A 97 14.23 4.15 1.93
CA ASP A 97 13.88 4.74 3.23
C ASP A 97 12.45 5.29 3.27
N ASP A 98 11.86 5.63 2.11
CA ASP A 98 10.48 6.10 2.03
C ASP A 98 9.44 5.03 2.42
N ARG A 99 9.83 3.75 2.55
CA ARG A 99 8.98 2.70 3.12
C ARG A 99 8.67 2.91 4.60
N ASN A 100 9.52 3.63 5.33
CA ASN A 100 9.29 3.97 6.73
C ASN A 100 8.04 4.85 6.89
N ASP A 101 7.66 5.61 5.87
CA ASP A 101 6.40 6.37 5.88
C ASP A 101 5.16 5.46 5.87
N ALA A 102 5.26 4.28 5.24
CA ALA A 102 4.23 3.25 5.29
C ALA A 102 4.24 2.53 6.65
N PHE A 103 5.41 2.27 7.22
CA PHE A 103 5.56 1.67 8.55
C PHE A 103 4.93 2.57 9.62
N THR A 104 5.31 3.84 9.64
CA THR A 104 4.68 4.82 10.55
C THR A 104 3.17 4.97 10.27
N GLY A 105 2.76 4.87 9.00
CA GLY A 105 1.34 4.86 8.61
C GLY A 105 0.57 3.69 9.23
N PHE A 106 1.18 2.50 9.31
CA PHE A 106 0.61 1.36 10.01
C PHE A 106 0.46 1.62 11.51
N GLU A 107 1.48 2.19 12.14
CA GLU A 107 1.45 2.56 13.57
C GLU A 107 0.39 3.64 13.86
N VAL A 108 0.26 4.64 12.97
CA VAL A 108 -0.80 5.66 13.06
C VAL A 108 -2.18 5.00 13.10
N LEU A 109 -2.47 4.06 12.19
CA LEU A 109 -3.74 3.34 12.17
C LEU A 109 -3.91 2.43 13.39
N SER A 110 -2.90 1.68 13.77
CA SER A 110 -2.97 0.75 14.90
C SER A 110 -3.27 1.45 16.24
N ASN A 111 -2.88 2.73 16.34
CA ASN A 111 -3.11 3.55 17.54
C ASN A 111 -4.26 4.56 17.34
N TYR A 112 -4.94 4.54 16.18
CA TYR A 112 -6.01 5.50 15.90
C TYR A 112 -7.31 5.11 16.65
N PRO A 113 -8.01 6.09 17.26
CA PRO A 113 -9.27 5.81 17.93
C PRO A 113 -10.27 5.10 17.04
N ASN A 114 -11.00 4.14 17.60
CA ASN A 114 -12.01 3.31 16.93
C ASN A 114 -11.46 2.37 15.82
N VAL A 115 -10.15 2.22 15.70
CA VAL A 115 -9.57 1.09 14.95
C VAL A 115 -9.48 -0.11 15.89
N LYS A 116 -10.05 -1.23 15.49
CA LYS A 116 -10.01 -2.48 16.25
C LYS A 116 -8.57 -2.98 16.38
N GLN A 117 -8.21 -3.47 17.57
CA GLN A 117 -6.88 -4.01 17.83
C GLN A 117 -6.56 -5.19 16.90
N ASN A 118 -5.35 -5.23 16.36
CA ASN A 118 -4.85 -6.25 15.43
C ASN A 118 -5.72 -6.42 14.15
N ARG A 119 -6.47 -5.40 13.79
CA ARG A 119 -7.37 -5.39 12.63
C ARG A 119 -6.96 -4.34 11.60
N VAL A 120 -5.66 -4.15 11.38
CA VAL A 120 -5.13 -3.28 10.34
C VAL A 120 -4.76 -4.11 9.12
N HIS A 121 -5.40 -3.84 8.00
CA HIS A 121 -5.14 -4.44 6.69
C HIS A 121 -4.28 -3.51 5.84
N ILE A 122 -3.37 -4.08 5.07
CA ILE A 122 -2.42 -3.34 4.24
C ILE A 122 -2.79 -3.55 2.77
N PHE A 123 -2.94 -2.47 2.03
CA PHE A 123 -3.24 -2.51 0.60
C PHE A 123 -2.19 -1.72 -0.18
N GLY A 124 -1.63 -2.34 -1.22
CA GLY A 124 -0.68 -1.71 -2.13
C GLY A 124 -1.11 -1.77 -3.58
N PHE A 125 -1.16 -0.60 -4.25
CA PHE A 125 -1.42 -0.50 -5.68
C PHE A 125 -0.14 -0.17 -6.44
N SER A 126 0.16 -0.90 -7.55
CA SER A 126 1.32 -0.61 -8.40
C SER A 126 2.64 -0.66 -7.59
N ARG A 127 3.49 0.37 -7.60
CA ARG A 127 4.65 0.48 -6.69
C ARG A 127 4.28 0.25 -5.21
N GLY A 128 3.05 0.58 -4.83
CA GLY A 128 2.55 0.32 -3.48
C GLY A 128 2.61 -1.15 -3.07
N GLY A 129 2.75 -2.09 -4.01
CA GLY A 129 2.98 -3.52 -3.73
C GLY A 129 4.26 -3.75 -2.93
N ILE A 130 5.37 -3.08 -3.30
CA ILE A 130 6.64 -3.11 -2.55
C ILE A 130 6.40 -2.62 -1.12
N MET A 131 5.73 -1.48 -1.00
CA MET A 131 5.47 -0.83 0.29
C MET A 131 4.58 -1.72 1.18
N ALA A 132 3.56 -2.36 0.60
CA ALA A 132 2.64 -3.23 1.32
C ALA A 132 3.32 -4.51 1.82
N LEU A 133 4.12 -5.14 0.98
CA LEU A 133 4.85 -6.36 1.35
C LEU A 133 5.88 -6.08 2.46
N PHE A 134 6.68 -5.02 2.32
CA PHE A 134 7.61 -4.64 3.39
C PHE A 134 6.90 -4.24 4.68
N THR A 135 5.75 -3.56 4.59
CA THR A 135 4.96 -3.25 5.79
C THR A 135 4.41 -4.52 6.44
N GLY A 136 3.94 -5.51 5.66
CA GLY A 136 3.51 -6.80 6.18
C GLY A 136 4.63 -7.62 6.81
N ILE A 137 5.86 -7.52 6.28
CA ILE A 137 7.08 -8.12 6.86
C ILE A 137 7.42 -7.47 8.20
N GLN A 138 7.39 -6.13 8.26
CA GLN A 138 7.70 -5.34 9.44
C GLN A 138 6.67 -5.54 10.56
N PHE A 139 5.40 -5.75 10.23
CA PHE A 139 4.30 -5.88 11.18
C PHE A 139 3.59 -7.23 11.03
N PRO A 140 4.13 -8.29 11.64
CA PRO A 140 3.56 -9.65 11.54
C PRO A 140 2.15 -9.78 12.12
N GLN A 141 1.71 -8.81 12.93
CA GLN A 141 0.35 -8.71 13.48
C GLN A 141 -0.65 -8.03 12.53
N ALA A 142 -0.25 -7.60 11.34
CA ALA A 142 -1.18 -7.08 10.35
C ALA A 142 -2.24 -8.15 10.01
N ALA A 143 -3.49 -7.72 9.83
CA ALA A 143 -4.59 -8.65 9.58
C ALA A 143 -4.52 -9.29 8.18
N SER A 144 -4.03 -8.58 7.19
CA SER A 144 -3.76 -9.10 5.83
C SER A 144 -2.94 -8.11 5.00
N VAL A 145 -2.39 -8.60 3.88
CA VAL A 145 -1.74 -7.80 2.85
C VAL A 145 -2.43 -8.03 1.52
N VAL A 146 -2.77 -6.96 0.80
CA VAL A 146 -3.33 -7.02 -0.56
C VAL A 146 -2.40 -6.27 -1.52
N THR A 147 -2.04 -6.90 -2.62
CA THR A 147 -1.36 -6.24 -3.75
C THR A 147 -2.29 -6.21 -4.95
N TRP A 148 -2.47 -5.05 -5.58
CA TRP A 148 -3.27 -4.89 -6.78
C TRP A 148 -2.40 -4.30 -7.90
N GLY A 149 -2.15 -5.07 -8.97
CA GLY A 149 -1.18 -4.71 -10.01
C GLY A 149 0.16 -4.34 -9.39
N GLY A 150 0.57 -5.08 -8.35
CA GLY A 150 1.64 -4.70 -7.44
C GLY A 150 3.02 -5.08 -7.96
N VAL A 151 3.98 -4.15 -7.82
CA VAL A 151 5.40 -4.44 -8.02
C VAL A 151 5.89 -5.32 -6.87
N SER A 152 6.55 -6.42 -7.19
CA SER A 152 7.20 -7.33 -6.25
C SER A 152 8.72 -7.40 -6.42
N ASP A 153 9.22 -7.03 -7.61
CA ASP A 153 10.64 -7.07 -7.99
C ASP A 153 11.06 -5.76 -8.68
N VAL A 154 11.93 -5.00 -8.04
CA VAL A 154 12.37 -3.69 -8.55
C VAL A 154 13.34 -3.82 -9.71
N ALA A 155 14.13 -4.90 -9.77
CA ALA A 155 15.00 -5.17 -10.90
C ALA A 155 14.20 -5.54 -12.16
N LEU A 156 13.13 -6.32 -12.01
CA LEU A 156 12.21 -6.62 -13.10
C LEU A 156 11.55 -5.33 -13.62
N THR A 157 11.06 -4.45 -12.71
CA THR A 157 10.52 -3.13 -13.10
C THR A 157 11.53 -2.33 -13.95
N TYR A 158 12.81 -2.33 -13.58
CA TYR A 158 13.83 -1.64 -14.38
C TYR A 158 13.98 -2.23 -15.79
N VAL A 159 13.86 -3.55 -15.93
CA VAL A 159 13.95 -4.22 -17.24
C VAL A 159 12.74 -3.89 -18.09
N GLU A 160 11.55 -3.99 -17.56
CA GLU A 160 10.28 -3.82 -18.28
C GLU A 160 9.95 -2.35 -18.60
N ARG A 161 10.28 -1.42 -17.71
CA ARG A 161 9.89 0.00 -17.82
C ARG A 161 11.04 0.88 -18.28
N GLU A 162 11.28 0.89 -19.60
CA GLU A 162 12.34 1.72 -20.21
C GLU A 162 12.17 3.22 -19.91
N ASP A 163 10.92 3.69 -19.92
CA ASP A 163 10.55 5.06 -19.59
C ASP A 163 10.94 5.47 -18.17
N MET A 164 11.00 4.52 -17.22
CA MET A 164 11.36 4.77 -15.83
C MET A 164 12.87 4.62 -15.54
N ARG A 165 13.66 4.03 -16.43
CA ARG A 165 15.10 3.74 -16.18
C ARG A 165 15.90 4.96 -15.76
N ARG A 166 15.66 6.13 -16.39
CA ARG A 166 16.37 7.37 -16.04
C ARG A 166 16.07 7.81 -14.60
N MET A 167 14.81 7.75 -14.22
CA MET A 167 14.36 8.08 -12.86
C MET A 167 14.95 7.08 -11.87
N MET A 168 14.82 5.76 -12.12
CA MET A 168 15.29 4.70 -11.23
C MET A 168 16.82 4.78 -11.03
N LYS A 169 17.61 4.98 -12.09
CA LYS A 169 19.07 5.20 -11.96
C LYS A 169 19.42 6.36 -11.05
N ARG A 170 18.69 7.48 -11.15
CA ARG A 170 18.92 8.66 -10.33
C ARG A 170 18.53 8.42 -8.87
N VAL A 171 17.39 7.79 -8.63
CA VAL A 171 16.81 7.64 -7.29
C VAL A 171 17.48 6.49 -6.53
N ILE A 172 17.71 5.35 -7.18
CA ILE A 172 18.33 4.17 -6.58
C ILE A 172 19.86 4.27 -6.58
N GLY A 173 20.42 5.07 -7.52
CA GLY A 173 21.86 5.31 -7.60
C GLY A 173 22.62 4.30 -8.46
N GLY A 174 22.02 3.84 -9.57
CA GLY A 174 22.64 2.93 -10.54
C GLY A 174 21.64 2.05 -11.26
N THR A 175 22.14 1.06 -11.99
CA THR A 175 21.35 0.03 -12.65
C THR A 175 21.32 -1.25 -11.80
N PRO A 176 20.42 -2.23 -12.07
CA PRO A 176 20.49 -3.53 -11.38
C PRO A 176 21.86 -4.22 -11.51
N LYS A 177 22.59 -3.95 -12.61
CA LYS A 177 23.96 -4.49 -12.83
C LYS A 177 25.02 -3.78 -12.00
N THR A 178 24.92 -2.46 -11.79
CA THR A 178 25.97 -1.64 -11.14
C THR A 178 25.66 -1.33 -9.67
N ALA A 179 24.44 -1.58 -9.22
CA ALA A 179 23.97 -1.32 -7.85
C ALA A 179 23.02 -2.43 -7.37
N LEU A 180 23.41 -3.70 -7.59
CA LEU A 180 22.57 -4.88 -7.33
C LEU A 180 21.96 -4.87 -5.93
N GLU A 181 22.77 -4.66 -4.90
CA GLU A 181 22.32 -4.66 -3.49
C GLU A 181 21.22 -3.62 -3.23
N LYS A 182 21.28 -2.44 -3.87
CA LYS A 182 20.26 -1.41 -3.73
C LYS A 182 18.91 -1.81 -4.34
N TYR A 183 18.94 -2.58 -5.41
CA TYR A 183 17.73 -3.17 -6.02
C TYR A 183 17.19 -4.31 -5.17
N GLN A 184 18.05 -5.19 -4.68
CA GLN A 184 17.67 -6.29 -3.78
C GLN A 184 17.03 -5.75 -2.50
N HIS A 185 17.63 -4.73 -1.88
CA HIS A 185 17.09 -4.07 -0.67
C HIS A 185 15.68 -3.47 -0.88
N ARG A 186 15.27 -3.23 -2.12
CA ARG A 186 13.95 -2.70 -2.49
C ARG A 186 13.00 -3.78 -3.01
N THR A 187 13.46 -5.02 -3.06
CA THR A 187 12.70 -6.16 -3.62
C THR A 187 12.24 -7.08 -2.49
N PRO A 188 10.97 -7.01 -2.05
CA PRO A 188 10.47 -7.77 -0.91
C PRO A 188 10.53 -9.28 -1.08
N LEU A 189 10.64 -9.80 -2.32
CA LEU A 189 10.74 -11.24 -2.59
C LEU A 189 11.89 -11.93 -1.81
N TYR A 190 12.95 -11.19 -1.46
CA TYR A 190 14.08 -11.73 -0.70
C TYR A 190 13.82 -11.86 0.80
N GLU A 191 12.77 -11.21 1.33
CA GLU A 191 12.49 -11.14 2.76
C GLU A 191 11.13 -11.76 3.14
N LEU A 192 10.43 -12.41 2.19
CA LEU A 192 9.08 -12.97 2.41
C LEU A 192 9.03 -14.09 3.47
N GLU A 193 10.15 -14.67 3.87
CA GLU A 193 10.20 -15.63 4.98
C GLU A 193 9.62 -15.05 6.27
N ALA A 194 9.88 -13.77 6.53
CA ALA A 194 9.38 -13.06 7.71
C ALA A 194 7.91 -12.66 7.62
N LEU A 195 7.29 -12.71 6.43
CA LEU A 195 5.90 -12.35 6.24
C LEU A 195 4.96 -13.35 6.95
N LYS A 196 4.05 -12.85 7.77
CA LYS A 196 3.07 -13.66 8.51
C LYS A 196 1.63 -13.49 8.05
N PRO A 197 1.16 -12.25 7.73
CA PRO A 197 -0.24 -12.04 7.34
C PRO A 197 -0.58 -12.79 6.05
N PRO A 198 -1.85 -13.24 5.88
CA PRO A 198 -2.32 -13.78 4.61
C PRO A 198 -2.24 -12.72 3.50
N VAL A 199 -1.94 -13.15 2.28
CA VAL A 199 -1.76 -12.29 1.11
C VAL A 199 -2.85 -12.54 0.08
N LEU A 200 -3.44 -11.44 -0.45
CA LEU A 200 -4.26 -11.47 -1.66
C LEU A 200 -3.53 -10.75 -2.79
N ILE A 201 -3.38 -11.42 -3.92
CA ILE A 201 -2.80 -10.87 -5.13
C ILE A 201 -3.91 -10.62 -6.15
N ILE A 202 -4.12 -9.35 -6.56
CA ILE A 202 -5.09 -8.97 -7.59
C ILE A 202 -4.31 -8.45 -8.80
N HIS A 203 -4.49 -9.05 -10.00
CA HIS A 203 -3.74 -8.63 -11.17
C HIS A 203 -4.52 -8.81 -12.47
N GLY A 204 -4.44 -7.82 -13.36
CA GLY A 204 -4.91 -7.95 -14.74
C GLY A 204 -3.80 -8.55 -15.62
N GLU A 205 -4.07 -9.65 -16.34
CA GLU A 205 -3.02 -10.33 -17.12
C GLU A 205 -2.54 -9.54 -18.34
N ARG A 206 -3.31 -8.49 -18.74
CA ARG A 206 -2.91 -7.53 -19.79
C ARG A 206 -2.35 -6.22 -19.20
N ASP A 207 -1.81 -6.28 -17.99
CA ASP A 207 -1.18 -5.12 -17.37
C ASP A 207 0.15 -4.79 -18.06
N ASP A 208 0.23 -3.64 -18.70
CA ASP A 208 1.39 -3.11 -19.44
C ASP A 208 2.25 -2.14 -18.60
N ASN A 209 1.81 -1.81 -17.39
CA ASN A 209 2.56 -0.97 -16.45
C ASN A 209 3.39 -1.79 -15.45
N VAL A 210 2.79 -2.88 -14.98
CA VAL A 210 3.40 -3.87 -14.08
C VAL A 210 2.98 -5.23 -14.61
N SER A 211 3.87 -5.95 -15.28
CA SER A 211 3.52 -7.22 -15.91
C SER A 211 2.98 -8.22 -14.88
N VAL A 212 2.14 -9.14 -15.33
CA VAL A 212 1.63 -10.23 -14.49
C VAL A 212 2.75 -11.12 -13.93
N GLU A 213 3.93 -11.05 -14.51
CA GLU A 213 5.13 -11.74 -14.02
C GLU A 213 5.48 -11.35 -12.57
N HIS A 214 5.25 -10.08 -12.19
CA HIS A 214 5.40 -9.64 -10.79
C HIS A 214 4.48 -10.42 -9.83
N ALA A 215 3.24 -10.63 -10.22
CA ALA A 215 2.26 -11.37 -9.42
C ALA A 215 2.62 -12.86 -9.35
N LYS A 216 3.01 -13.47 -10.47
CA LYS A 216 3.41 -14.88 -10.54
C LYS A 216 4.64 -15.17 -9.70
N ARG A 217 5.70 -14.37 -9.79
CA ARG A 217 6.88 -14.50 -8.92
C ARG A 217 6.55 -14.37 -7.44
N LEU A 218 5.66 -13.43 -7.10
CA LEU A 218 5.21 -13.27 -5.72
C LEU A 218 4.44 -14.49 -5.24
N GLU A 219 3.48 -15.00 -6.02
CA GLU A 219 2.70 -16.20 -5.73
C GLU A 219 3.60 -17.42 -5.55
N GLU A 220 4.48 -17.71 -6.54
CA GLU A 220 5.41 -18.83 -6.50
C GLU A 220 6.30 -18.79 -5.24
N ARG A 221 6.82 -17.59 -4.91
CA ARG A 221 7.66 -17.42 -3.74
C ARG A 221 6.89 -17.63 -2.44
N LEU A 222 5.67 -17.10 -2.33
CA LEU A 222 4.81 -17.30 -1.15
C LEU A 222 4.45 -18.77 -0.96
N ILE A 223 4.07 -19.48 -2.04
CA ILE A 223 3.79 -20.92 -2.01
C ILE A 223 5.03 -21.71 -1.59
N SER A 224 6.20 -21.40 -2.15
CA SER A 224 7.46 -22.08 -1.79
C SER A 224 7.87 -21.93 -0.31
N LEU A 225 7.30 -20.93 0.37
CA LEU A 225 7.53 -20.63 1.78
C LEU A 225 6.35 -21.02 2.68
N ASP A 226 5.40 -21.83 2.17
CA ASP A 226 4.18 -22.25 2.87
C ASP A 226 3.37 -21.06 3.45
N LYS A 227 3.34 -19.92 2.74
CA LYS A 227 2.56 -18.76 3.15
C LYS A 227 1.14 -18.86 2.63
N THR A 228 0.18 -18.32 3.39
CA THR A 228 -1.22 -18.23 2.95
C THR A 228 -1.35 -17.18 1.87
N VAL A 229 -1.68 -17.61 0.64
CA VAL A 229 -1.86 -16.72 -0.51
C VAL A 229 -3.13 -17.11 -1.28
N GLU A 230 -3.86 -16.09 -1.72
CA GLU A 230 -4.99 -16.17 -2.65
C GLU A 230 -4.73 -15.25 -3.83
N THR A 231 -5.15 -15.65 -5.03
CA THR A 231 -4.90 -14.91 -6.27
C THR A 231 -6.17 -14.69 -7.06
N TRP A 232 -6.36 -13.45 -7.52
CA TRP A 232 -7.44 -13.06 -8.44
C TRP A 232 -6.83 -12.52 -9.72
N TYR A 233 -6.66 -13.40 -10.71
CA TYR A 233 -6.17 -13.02 -12.04
C TYR A 233 -7.34 -12.72 -12.98
N PHE A 234 -7.18 -11.68 -13.81
CA PHE A 234 -8.21 -11.24 -14.77
C PHE A 234 -7.60 -11.18 -16.16
N SER A 235 -7.92 -12.16 -17.00
CA SER A 235 -7.31 -12.38 -18.33
C SER A 235 -7.43 -11.19 -19.28
N ASP A 236 -8.49 -10.37 -19.14
CA ASP A 236 -8.80 -9.29 -20.07
C ASP A 236 -8.56 -7.89 -19.50
N LEU A 237 -8.09 -7.79 -18.26
CA LEU A 237 -7.91 -6.51 -17.58
C LEU A 237 -6.46 -6.04 -17.62
N THR A 238 -6.32 -4.70 -17.68
CA THR A 238 -5.05 -3.98 -17.67
C THR A 238 -4.75 -3.44 -16.26
N HIS A 239 -3.77 -2.53 -16.12
CA HIS A 239 -3.41 -1.90 -14.83
C HIS A 239 -4.56 -1.17 -14.15
N TYR A 240 -5.42 -0.50 -14.92
CA TYR A 240 -6.57 0.24 -14.41
C TYR A 240 -7.87 -0.45 -14.83
N PHE A 241 -8.52 -1.09 -13.88
CA PHE A 241 -9.79 -1.77 -14.13
C PHE A 241 -10.92 -0.78 -14.45
N PRO A 242 -11.81 -1.11 -15.40
CA PRO A 242 -12.98 -0.29 -15.70
C PRO A 242 -13.80 0.05 -14.44
N PRO A 243 -14.44 1.23 -14.37
CA PRO A 243 -15.06 1.73 -13.13
C PRO A 243 -16.09 0.78 -12.50
N HIS A 244 -16.86 0.03 -13.29
CA HIS A 244 -17.86 -0.92 -12.77
C HIS A 244 -17.18 -2.16 -12.17
N ILE A 245 -16.19 -2.74 -12.85
CA ILE A 245 -15.39 -3.87 -12.35
C ILE A 245 -14.58 -3.43 -11.11
N ASN A 246 -13.98 -2.23 -11.18
CA ASN A 246 -13.22 -1.70 -10.04
C ASN A 246 -14.08 -1.61 -8.77
N ARG A 247 -15.36 -1.18 -8.88
CA ARG A 247 -16.27 -1.12 -7.71
C ARG A 247 -16.56 -2.51 -7.15
N GLU A 248 -16.82 -3.48 -8.01
CA GLU A 248 -17.07 -4.86 -7.61
C GLU A 248 -15.86 -5.47 -6.92
N ILE A 249 -14.67 -5.34 -7.51
CA ILE A 249 -13.42 -5.85 -6.91
C ILE A 249 -13.12 -5.16 -5.59
N VAL A 250 -13.36 -3.85 -5.46
CA VAL A 250 -13.20 -3.14 -4.18
C VAL A 250 -14.13 -3.72 -3.12
N HIS A 251 -15.39 -3.96 -3.45
CA HIS A 251 -16.32 -4.58 -2.51
C HIS A 251 -15.86 -5.98 -2.09
N ASN A 252 -15.48 -6.82 -3.06
CA ASN A 252 -15.03 -8.19 -2.81
C ASN A 252 -13.74 -8.24 -1.97
N LEU A 253 -12.75 -7.41 -2.28
CA LEU A 253 -11.51 -7.37 -1.48
C LEU A 253 -11.75 -6.86 -0.06
N CYS A 254 -12.65 -5.90 0.13
CA CYS A 254 -13.05 -5.43 1.45
C CYS A 254 -13.72 -6.53 2.27
N ASN A 255 -14.57 -7.34 1.64
CA ASN A 255 -15.17 -8.52 2.28
C ASN A 255 -14.12 -9.58 2.59
N TRP A 256 -13.20 -9.86 1.65
CA TRP A 256 -12.07 -10.76 1.89
C TRP A 256 -11.24 -10.32 3.10
N MET A 257 -10.86 -9.02 3.18
CA MET A 257 -10.13 -8.47 4.32
C MET A 257 -10.86 -8.68 5.65
N LYS A 258 -12.16 -8.35 5.71
CA LYS A 258 -12.95 -8.49 6.94
C LYS A 258 -13.03 -9.93 7.43
N ASN A 259 -12.94 -10.91 6.53
CA ASN A 259 -12.94 -12.33 6.87
C ASN A 259 -11.59 -12.82 7.37
N GLN A 260 -10.51 -12.06 7.17
CA GLN A 260 -9.20 -12.40 7.73
C GLN A 260 -9.16 -12.07 9.24
N GLY A 261 -8.54 -12.93 10.03
CA GLY A 261 -8.38 -12.70 11.47
C GLY A 261 -9.62 -13.01 12.34
N ASN A 262 -10.67 -13.60 11.79
CA ASN A 262 -11.82 -14.10 12.56
C ASN A 262 -11.57 -15.51 13.15
N ASN A 263 -10.39 -16.09 12.95
CA ASN A 263 -10.02 -17.44 13.36
C ASN A 263 -8.99 -17.44 14.50
N ILE A 264 -9.07 -16.46 15.43
CA ILE A 264 -8.27 -16.47 16.66
C ILE A 264 -9.21 -16.61 17.86
#